data_144ad095ee5b085fd40d0cc5872e07ce
#
_entry.id   144ad095ee5b085fd40d0cc5872e07ce
#
_cell.length_a   1.000
_cell.length_b   1.000
_cell.length_c   1.000
_cell.angle_alpha   90.00
_cell.angle_beta   90.00
_cell.angle_gamma   90.00
#
_symmetry.space_group_name_H-M   'P 1'
#
loop_
_entity.id
_entity.type
_entity.pdbx_description
1 polymer ?
#
loop_
_entity_poly.entity_id
_entity_poly.type
_entity_poly.pdbx_seq_one_letter_code
_entity_poly.pdbx_strand_id
1 'polypeptide(L)'
;PTNYLDEQHIEWLKRYLQEYENAFILISHDMAFLNSVINLIYHMENQKLDRYVGSYDDFMKVYEAKKSQLESAYKKQQQEIEDLKDFVQRNKARVATRNIAMSRQKKLDKMDVIELAKDRPKPEFNFKMSRASGKLIFETKDLVIGYDEPLSKPLNLRMERGQKIALMGANGLGKTTLLRSILGEIPPVSGSVEMGDY
;
A
#
# COMPACT_ATOMS: atom_id res chain seq x y z
N PRO A 1 10.74 -5.40 -9.11
CA PRO A 1 12.21 -5.53 -9.24
C PRO A 1 12.97 -4.59 -8.29
N THR A 2 12.32 -3.55 -7.72
CA THR A 2 13.00 -2.50 -6.96
C THR A 2 13.33 -2.84 -5.49
N ASN A 3 12.75 -3.92 -4.93
CA ASN A 3 12.82 -4.22 -3.49
C ASN A 3 14.24 -4.45 -2.92
N TYR A 4 15.18 -4.88 -3.74
CA TYR A 4 16.55 -5.22 -3.32
C TYR A 4 17.62 -4.34 -3.99
N LEU A 5 17.19 -3.36 -4.78
CA LEU A 5 18.08 -2.43 -5.45
C LEU A 5 18.22 -1.15 -4.63
N ASP A 6 19.41 -0.59 -4.61
CA ASP A 6 19.61 0.77 -4.12
C ASP A 6 19.24 1.80 -5.19
N GLU A 7 19.26 3.07 -4.82
CA GLU A 7 18.82 4.17 -5.67
C GLU A 7 19.61 4.25 -7.00
N GLN A 8 20.91 3.95 -6.97
CA GLN A 8 21.75 3.97 -8.17
C GLN A 8 21.37 2.87 -9.15
N HIS A 9 21.10 1.67 -8.65
CA HIS A 9 20.67 0.55 -9.48
C HIS A 9 19.25 0.72 -10.01
N ILE A 10 18.36 1.34 -9.24
CA ILE A 10 17.01 1.70 -9.70
C ILE A 10 17.09 2.70 -10.85
N GLU A 11 17.90 3.75 -10.72
CA GLU A 11 18.05 4.76 -11.77
C GLU A 11 18.70 4.18 -13.05
N TRP A 12 19.67 3.28 -12.90
CA TRP A 12 20.22 2.54 -14.03
C TRP A 12 19.16 1.68 -14.74
N LEU A 13 18.38 0.90 -13.96
CA LEU A 13 17.34 0.04 -14.51
C LEU A 13 16.26 0.85 -15.22
N LYS A 14 15.87 2.00 -14.66
CA LYS A 14 14.93 2.93 -15.25
C LYS A 14 15.38 3.39 -16.64
N ARG A 15 16.63 3.87 -16.76
CA ARG A 15 17.20 4.28 -18.05
C ARG A 15 17.24 3.13 -19.05
N TYR A 16 17.70 1.97 -18.60
CA TYR A 16 17.73 0.78 -19.44
C TYR A 16 16.37 0.40 -20.00
N LEU A 17 15.32 0.43 -19.15
CA LEU A 17 13.96 0.10 -19.59
C LEU A 17 13.32 1.18 -20.47
N GLN A 18 13.67 2.45 -20.27
CA GLN A 18 13.23 3.56 -21.14
C GLN A 18 13.79 3.47 -22.56
N GLU A 19 15.03 2.98 -22.69
CA GLU A 19 15.71 2.81 -23.97
C GLU A 19 15.48 1.44 -24.60
N TYR A 20 14.79 0.53 -23.90
CA TYR A 20 14.59 -0.84 -24.37
C TYR A 20 13.59 -0.89 -25.52
N GLU A 21 14.06 -1.30 -26.70
CA GLU A 21 13.28 -1.29 -27.95
C GLU A 21 12.20 -2.39 -28.02
N ASN A 22 12.33 -3.47 -27.24
CA ASN A 22 11.38 -4.57 -27.28
C ASN A 22 10.30 -4.41 -26.18
N ALA A 23 9.26 -5.22 -26.27
CA ALA A 23 8.20 -5.24 -25.29
C ALA A 23 8.63 -5.96 -24.00
N PHE A 24 8.15 -5.48 -22.86
CA PHE A 24 8.30 -6.13 -21.56
C PHE A 24 7.02 -6.05 -20.74
N ILE A 25 6.88 -6.93 -19.76
CA ILE A 25 5.83 -6.90 -18.76
C ILE A 25 6.49 -6.68 -17.40
N LEU A 26 6.02 -5.67 -16.68
CA LEU A 26 6.54 -5.28 -15.40
C LEU A 26 5.48 -5.37 -14.30
N ILE A 27 5.83 -5.99 -13.18
CA ILE A 27 5.04 -6.00 -11.97
C ILE A 27 5.85 -5.32 -10.86
N SER A 28 5.34 -4.21 -10.33
CA SER A 28 5.99 -3.47 -9.25
C SER A 28 4.95 -2.80 -8.34
N HIS A 29 5.34 -2.56 -7.09
CA HIS A 29 4.59 -1.74 -6.14
C HIS A 29 5.19 -0.33 -6.00
N ASP A 30 6.27 -0.05 -6.70
CA ASP A 30 6.91 1.26 -6.76
C ASP A 30 6.26 2.09 -7.87
N MET A 31 5.36 2.97 -7.46
CA MET A 31 4.57 3.79 -8.39
C MET A 31 5.41 4.82 -9.13
N ALA A 32 6.43 5.39 -8.48
CA ALA A 32 7.33 6.34 -9.10
C ALA A 32 8.15 5.68 -10.21
N PHE A 33 8.64 4.46 -9.95
CA PHE A 33 9.33 3.66 -10.95
C PHE A 33 8.41 3.28 -12.12
N LEU A 34 7.19 2.78 -11.83
CA LEU A 34 6.20 2.46 -12.87
C LEU A 34 5.91 3.66 -13.76
N ASN A 35 5.62 4.82 -13.18
CA ASN A 35 5.31 6.05 -13.93
C ASN A 35 6.41 6.45 -14.90
N SER A 36 7.65 6.11 -14.59
CA SER A 36 8.80 6.52 -15.42
C SER A 36 9.07 5.61 -16.61
N VAL A 37 8.59 4.35 -16.62
CA VAL A 37 8.99 3.34 -17.62
C VAL A 37 7.83 2.74 -18.41
N ILE A 38 6.58 2.90 -17.94
CA ILE A 38 5.41 2.29 -18.60
C ILE A 38 4.62 3.29 -19.44
N ASN A 39 3.95 2.77 -20.46
CA ASN A 39 2.99 3.49 -21.29
C ASN A 39 1.64 2.77 -21.44
N LEU A 40 1.53 1.60 -20.81
CA LEU A 40 0.34 0.76 -20.86
C LEU A 40 0.17 0.02 -19.54
N ILE A 41 -1.06 -0.03 -19.02
CA ILE A 41 -1.39 -0.72 -17.78
C ILE A 41 -2.48 -1.74 -18.06
N TYR A 42 -2.28 -2.93 -17.54
CA TYR A 42 -3.33 -3.93 -17.35
C TYR A 42 -3.68 -4.02 -15.87
N HIS A 43 -4.88 -3.57 -15.53
CA HIS A 43 -5.40 -3.62 -14.17
C HIS A 43 -6.30 -4.84 -14.00
N MET A 44 -5.96 -5.68 -13.03
CA MET A 44 -6.75 -6.87 -12.70
C MET A 44 -7.58 -6.65 -11.46
N GLU A 45 -8.89 -6.62 -11.61
CA GLU A 45 -9.86 -6.47 -10.52
C GLU A 45 -11.12 -7.29 -10.83
N ASN A 46 -11.74 -7.89 -9.80
CA ASN A 46 -12.98 -8.67 -9.93
C ASN A 46 -12.95 -9.71 -11.08
N GLN A 47 -11.83 -10.44 -11.21
CA GLN A 47 -11.61 -11.46 -12.25
C GLN A 47 -11.64 -10.90 -13.69
N LYS A 48 -11.54 -9.58 -13.84
CA LYS A 48 -11.44 -8.88 -15.13
C LYS A 48 -10.08 -8.23 -15.28
N LEU A 49 -9.67 -8.10 -16.52
CA LEU A 49 -8.42 -7.45 -16.89
C LEU A 49 -8.75 -6.26 -17.79
N ASP A 50 -8.62 -5.07 -17.27
CA ASP A 50 -8.89 -3.83 -18.00
C ASP A 50 -7.59 -3.19 -18.50
N ARG A 51 -7.60 -2.71 -19.75
CA ARG A 51 -6.47 -2.08 -20.42
C ARG A 51 -6.58 -0.56 -20.34
N TYR A 52 -5.51 0.09 -19.88
CA TYR A 52 -5.39 1.56 -19.85
C TYR A 52 -4.11 2.00 -20.54
N VAL A 53 -4.21 3.00 -21.42
CA VAL A 53 -3.07 3.61 -22.10
C VAL A 53 -2.65 4.85 -21.35
N GLY A 54 -1.35 5.01 -21.13
CA GLY A 54 -0.77 6.13 -20.43
C GLY A 54 0.03 5.73 -19.19
N SER A 55 0.33 6.73 -18.37
CA SER A 55 1.06 6.57 -17.11
C SER A 55 0.19 6.00 -15.99
N TYR A 56 0.82 5.63 -14.88
CA TYR A 56 0.10 5.21 -13.68
C TYR A 56 -0.81 6.33 -13.13
N ASP A 57 -0.36 7.59 -13.20
CA ASP A 57 -1.16 8.73 -12.73
C ASP A 57 -2.41 8.96 -13.60
N ASP A 58 -2.30 8.75 -14.92
CA ASP A 58 -3.45 8.84 -15.82
C ASP A 58 -4.45 7.70 -15.57
N PHE A 59 -3.94 6.49 -15.34
CA PHE A 59 -4.75 5.36 -14.91
C PHE A 59 -5.52 5.68 -13.62
N MET A 60 -4.85 6.20 -12.59
CA MET A 60 -5.47 6.51 -11.30
C MET A 60 -6.62 7.51 -11.44
N LYS A 61 -6.46 8.56 -12.24
CA LYS A 61 -7.54 9.54 -12.50
C LYS A 61 -8.78 8.87 -13.11
N VAL A 62 -8.57 8.01 -14.12
CA VAL A 62 -9.66 7.29 -14.79
C VAL A 62 -10.31 6.28 -13.84
N TYR A 63 -9.49 5.57 -13.06
CA TYR A 63 -9.97 4.56 -12.11
C TYR A 63 -10.82 5.20 -11.00
N GLU A 64 -10.35 6.29 -10.39
CA GLU A 64 -11.09 7.01 -9.34
C GLU A 64 -12.41 7.60 -9.88
N ALA A 65 -12.40 8.15 -11.09
CA ALA A 65 -13.61 8.64 -11.73
C ALA A 65 -14.64 7.52 -11.96
N LYS A 66 -14.21 6.36 -12.49
CA LYS A 66 -15.06 5.19 -12.68
C LYS A 66 -15.60 4.65 -11.36
N LYS A 67 -14.76 4.58 -10.32
CA LYS A 67 -15.16 4.13 -8.98
C LYS A 67 -16.23 5.05 -8.39
N SER A 68 -16.02 6.36 -8.44
CA SER A 68 -16.99 7.35 -7.97
C SER A 68 -18.33 7.29 -8.73
N GLN A 69 -18.27 7.07 -10.04
CA GLN A 69 -19.46 6.88 -10.87
C GLN A 69 -20.25 5.64 -10.46
N LEU A 70 -19.55 4.51 -10.27
CA LEU A 70 -20.14 3.24 -9.84
C LEU A 70 -20.79 3.35 -8.46
N GLU A 71 -20.12 3.98 -7.51
CA GLU A 71 -20.64 4.23 -6.16
C GLU A 71 -21.90 5.11 -6.19
N SER A 72 -21.91 6.13 -7.04
CA SER A 72 -23.08 7.00 -7.22
C SER A 72 -24.26 6.25 -7.85
N ALA A 73 -23.99 5.42 -8.87
CA ALA A 73 -24.99 4.57 -9.50
C ALA A 73 -25.55 3.55 -8.51
N TYR A 74 -24.69 2.92 -7.71
CA TYR A 74 -25.10 2.00 -6.66
C TYR A 74 -26.03 2.66 -5.63
N LYS A 75 -25.66 3.82 -5.11
CA LYS A 75 -26.50 4.56 -4.14
C LYS A 75 -27.87 4.89 -4.71
N LYS A 76 -27.94 5.37 -5.96
CA LYS A 76 -29.22 5.64 -6.64
C LYS A 76 -30.04 4.38 -6.80
N GLN A 77 -29.43 3.28 -7.21
CA GLN A 77 -30.14 2.00 -7.38
C GLN A 77 -30.66 1.46 -6.06
N GLN A 78 -29.86 1.54 -4.98
CA GLN A 78 -30.29 1.10 -3.64
C GLN A 78 -31.51 1.91 -3.16
N GLN A 79 -31.50 3.22 -3.38
CA GLN A 79 -32.67 4.05 -3.07
C GLN A 79 -33.92 3.65 -3.87
N GLU A 80 -33.75 3.41 -5.19
CA GLU A 80 -34.87 2.94 -6.04
C GLU A 80 -35.39 1.59 -5.57
N ILE A 81 -34.51 0.67 -5.19
CA ILE A 81 -34.89 -0.65 -4.65
C ILE A 81 -35.69 -0.49 -3.35
N GLU A 82 -35.25 0.38 -2.44
CA GLU A 82 -35.91 0.65 -1.18
C GLU A 82 -37.32 1.26 -1.41
N ASP A 83 -37.43 2.27 -2.26
CA ASP A 83 -38.69 2.91 -2.61
C ASP A 83 -39.69 1.92 -3.24
N LEU A 84 -39.19 1.05 -4.13
CA LEU A 84 -40.01 0.00 -4.75
C LEU A 84 -40.48 -1.03 -3.74
N LYS A 85 -39.61 -1.48 -2.83
CA LYS A 85 -39.96 -2.42 -1.75
C LYS A 85 -41.02 -1.83 -0.83
N ASP A 86 -40.81 -0.60 -0.41
CA ASP A 86 -41.77 0.12 0.45
C ASP A 86 -43.13 0.28 -0.22
N PHE A 87 -43.14 0.65 -1.49
CA PHE A 87 -44.41 0.74 -2.21
C PHE A 87 -45.11 -0.60 -2.32
N VAL A 88 -44.42 -1.66 -2.66
CA VAL A 88 -44.99 -3.02 -2.73
C VAL A 88 -45.56 -3.45 -1.38
N GLN A 89 -44.81 -3.24 -0.29
CA GLN A 89 -45.24 -3.61 1.05
C GLN A 89 -46.51 -2.91 1.46
N ARG A 90 -46.62 -1.59 1.20
CA ARG A 90 -47.81 -0.78 1.58
C ARG A 90 -49.04 -1.07 0.72
N ASN A 91 -48.89 -1.52 -0.51
CA ASN A 91 -49.95 -1.64 -1.49
C ASN A 91 -50.36 -3.08 -1.85
N LYS A 92 -49.58 -4.08 -1.43
CA LYS A 92 -49.83 -5.51 -1.76
C LYS A 92 -51.17 -6.01 -1.24
N ALA A 93 -51.63 -5.52 -0.12
CA ALA A 93 -52.89 -5.96 0.51
C ALA A 93 -54.13 -5.21 0.01
N ARG A 94 -54.01 -4.12 -0.71
CA ARG A 94 -55.11 -3.29 -1.17
C ARG A 94 -55.60 -3.75 -2.57
N VAL A 95 -56.88 -4.09 -2.72
CA VAL A 95 -57.41 -4.58 -3.98
C VAL A 95 -57.21 -3.60 -5.12
N ALA A 96 -57.41 -2.29 -4.91
CA ALA A 96 -57.29 -1.27 -5.94
C ALA A 96 -55.82 -1.07 -6.46
N THR A 97 -54.81 -1.32 -5.64
CA THR A 97 -53.39 -1.07 -5.99
C THR A 97 -52.57 -2.32 -6.15
N ARG A 98 -53.16 -3.50 -5.94
CA ARG A 98 -52.47 -4.80 -6.00
C ARG A 98 -51.77 -5.05 -7.35
N ASN A 99 -52.43 -4.74 -8.45
CA ASN A 99 -51.86 -4.95 -9.77
C ASN A 99 -50.63 -4.07 -10.01
N ILE A 100 -50.64 -2.83 -9.52
CA ILE A 100 -49.50 -1.91 -9.61
C ILE A 100 -48.36 -2.41 -8.73
N ALA A 101 -48.66 -2.88 -7.50
CA ALA A 101 -47.69 -3.46 -6.60
C ALA A 101 -47.03 -4.71 -7.20
N MET A 102 -47.78 -5.59 -7.86
CA MET A 102 -47.25 -6.77 -8.55
C MET A 102 -46.35 -6.39 -9.74
N SER A 103 -46.73 -5.35 -10.49
CA SER A 103 -45.90 -4.86 -11.60
C SER A 103 -44.56 -4.34 -11.08
N ARG A 104 -44.54 -3.59 -9.98
CA ARG A 104 -43.32 -3.10 -9.35
C ARG A 104 -42.50 -4.22 -8.72
N GLN A 105 -43.13 -5.24 -8.16
CA GLN A 105 -42.42 -6.45 -7.68
C GLN A 105 -41.68 -7.14 -8.84
N LYS A 106 -42.35 -7.33 -9.99
CA LYS A 106 -41.71 -7.88 -11.18
C LYS A 106 -40.54 -7.04 -11.70
N LYS A 107 -40.59 -5.70 -11.53
CA LYS A 107 -39.45 -4.83 -11.85
C LYS A 107 -38.29 -5.09 -10.91
N LEU A 108 -38.53 -5.21 -9.59
CA LEU A 108 -37.51 -5.57 -8.60
C LEU A 108 -36.86 -6.93 -8.91
N ASP A 109 -37.68 -7.94 -9.23
CA ASP A 109 -37.20 -9.30 -9.50
C ASP A 109 -36.34 -9.41 -10.77
N LYS A 110 -36.49 -8.44 -11.70
CA LYS A 110 -35.75 -8.38 -12.97
C LYS A 110 -34.58 -7.39 -12.95
N MET A 111 -34.40 -6.67 -11.83
CA MET A 111 -33.37 -5.64 -11.74
C MET A 111 -32.00 -6.29 -11.53
N ASP A 112 -31.05 -5.99 -12.42
CA ASP A 112 -29.66 -6.35 -12.23
C ASP A 112 -29.08 -5.47 -11.13
N VAL A 113 -28.79 -6.08 -9.99
CA VAL A 113 -28.25 -5.35 -8.83
C VAL A 113 -26.78 -5.08 -9.03
N ILE A 114 -26.41 -3.80 -8.92
CA ILE A 114 -25.00 -3.40 -8.97
C ILE A 114 -24.32 -3.92 -7.70
N GLU A 115 -23.27 -4.71 -7.87
CA GLU A 115 -22.44 -5.18 -6.79
C GLU A 115 -21.19 -4.30 -6.72
N LEU A 116 -21.00 -3.64 -5.56
CA LEU A 116 -19.72 -2.99 -5.29
C LEU A 116 -18.71 -4.03 -4.82
N ALA A 117 -17.49 -3.95 -5.35
CA ALA A 117 -16.39 -4.72 -4.82
C ALA A 117 -16.26 -4.42 -3.32
N LYS A 118 -16.24 -5.45 -2.48
CA LYS A 118 -15.98 -5.28 -1.05
C LYS A 118 -14.61 -4.67 -0.88
N ASP A 119 -14.55 -3.50 -0.27
CA ASP A 119 -13.26 -2.92 0.12
C ASP A 119 -12.51 -3.94 0.97
N ARG A 120 -11.28 -4.25 0.55
CA ARG A 120 -10.41 -5.10 1.36
C ARG A 120 -10.14 -4.37 2.68
N PRO A 121 -10.29 -5.04 3.83
CA PRO A 121 -10.00 -4.42 5.10
C PRO A 121 -8.56 -3.91 5.08
N LYS A 122 -8.40 -2.62 5.39
CA LYS A 122 -7.05 -2.05 5.52
C LYS A 122 -6.37 -2.71 6.71
N PRO A 123 -5.13 -3.18 6.56
CA PRO A 123 -4.41 -3.74 7.70
C PRO A 123 -4.22 -2.65 8.76
N GLU A 124 -4.69 -2.92 9.98
CA GLU A 124 -4.45 -2.05 11.13
C GLU A 124 -3.21 -2.54 11.86
N PHE A 125 -2.20 -1.68 11.95
CA PHE A 125 -0.98 -1.95 12.70
C PHE A 125 -1.07 -1.30 14.07
N ASN A 126 -1.25 -2.10 15.10
CA ASN A 126 -1.26 -1.65 16.50
C ASN A 126 0.03 -2.06 17.18
N PHE A 127 0.96 -1.12 17.33
CA PHE A 127 2.15 -1.32 18.15
C PHE A 127 1.78 -1.14 19.62
N LYS A 128 1.67 -2.25 20.34
CA LYS A 128 1.46 -2.20 21.80
C LYS A 128 2.76 -1.83 22.49
N MET A 129 2.73 -0.74 23.24
CA MET A 129 3.84 -0.35 24.08
C MET A 129 3.83 -1.23 25.34
N SER A 130 4.88 -2.03 25.53
CA SER A 130 5.04 -2.89 26.71
C SER A 130 5.37 -2.05 27.94
N ARG A 131 6.34 -1.14 27.80
CA ARG A 131 6.75 -0.16 28.82
C ARG A 131 7.12 1.16 28.15
N ALA A 132 7.00 2.26 28.88
CA ALA A 132 7.55 3.53 28.43
C ALA A 132 9.08 3.46 28.55
N SER A 133 9.78 3.61 27.42
CA SER A 133 11.24 3.70 27.42
C SER A 133 11.71 4.95 28.19
N GLY A 134 12.90 4.90 28.76
CA GLY A 134 13.60 6.06 29.29
C GLY A 134 13.81 7.16 28.22
N LYS A 135 14.48 8.24 28.57
CA LYS A 135 14.80 9.31 27.61
C LYS A 135 15.79 8.82 26.54
N LEU A 136 16.80 8.07 26.95
CA LEU A 136 17.79 7.47 26.07
C LEU A 136 17.30 6.10 25.60
N ILE A 137 17.38 5.84 24.29
CA ILE A 137 17.10 4.52 23.70
C ILE A 137 18.40 3.72 23.57
N PHE A 138 19.40 4.31 22.92
CA PHE A 138 20.76 3.79 22.88
C PHE A 138 21.78 4.89 22.63
N GLU A 139 23.03 4.63 22.99
CA GLU A 139 24.19 5.45 22.66
C GLU A 139 25.34 4.54 22.26
N THR A 140 26.08 4.92 21.22
CA THR A 140 27.29 4.21 20.80
C THR A 140 28.51 5.08 21.08
N LYS A 141 29.59 4.44 21.53
CA LYS A 141 30.87 5.10 21.81
C LYS A 141 31.96 4.45 20.96
N ASP A 142 32.47 5.20 20.01
CA ASP A 142 33.50 4.78 19.07
C ASP A 142 33.25 3.40 18.46
N LEU A 143 31.96 3.12 18.14
CA LEU A 143 31.50 1.84 17.64
C LEU A 143 32.06 1.59 16.23
N VAL A 144 32.82 0.53 16.07
CA VAL A 144 33.29 0.02 14.77
C VAL A 144 32.55 -1.29 14.49
N ILE A 145 31.78 -1.29 13.42
CA ILE A 145 31.04 -2.47 12.98
C ILE A 145 31.83 -3.26 11.95
N GLY A 146 31.63 -4.56 11.90
CA GLY A 146 32.29 -5.47 10.95
C GLY A 146 32.07 -6.92 11.33
N TYR A 147 32.71 -7.77 10.61
CA TYR A 147 32.86 -9.19 10.89
C TYR A 147 34.35 -9.48 11.17
N ASP A 148 35.04 -10.04 10.22
CA ASP A 148 36.49 -10.26 10.30
C ASP A 148 37.29 -8.98 10.03
N GLU A 149 36.71 -8.06 9.25
CA GLU A 149 37.29 -6.76 8.92
C GLU A 149 36.34 -5.61 9.29
N PRO A 150 36.89 -4.44 9.66
CA PRO A 150 36.09 -3.26 9.95
C PRO A 150 35.35 -2.76 8.70
N LEU A 151 34.02 -2.58 8.81
CA LEU A 151 33.19 -2.01 7.76
C LEU A 151 32.93 -0.50 7.95
N SER A 152 33.24 0.03 9.11
CA SER A 152 33.04 1.46 9.42
C SER A 152 34.24 2.07 10.11
N LYS A 153 34.31 3.40 10.05
CA LYS A 153 35.08 4.21 11.03
C LYS A 153 34.33 4.23 12.36
N PRO A 154 34.95 4.72 13.45
CA PRO A 154 34.28 4.87 14.72
C PRO A 154 32.98 5.70 14.60
N LEU A 155 31.87 5.14 15.07
CA LEU A 155 30.54 5.74 15.00
C LEU A 155 30.05 6.12 16.40
N ASN A 156 29.68 7.37 16.54
CA ASN A 156 29.07 7.92 17.76
C ASN A 156 27.64 8.34 17.44
N LEU A 157 26.69 7.50 17.81
CA LEU A 157 25.26 7.68 17.56
C LEU A 157 24.53 7.75 18.89
N ARG A 158 23.51 8.57 18.94
CA ARG A 158 22.61 8.65 20.10
C ARG A 158 21.18 8.75 19.62
N MET A 159 20.30 7.92 20.18
CA MET A 159 18.89 7.94 19.91
C MET A 159 18.10 8.20 21.19
N GLU A 160 17.24 9.20 21.15
CA GLU A 160 16.34 9.55 22.25
C GLU A 160 14.89 9.15 21.92
N ARG A 161 14.10 8.99 22.97
CA ARG A 161 12.67 8.66 22.84
C ARG A 161 11.93 9.66 21.94
N GLY A 162 11.15 9.15 21.02
CA GLY A 162 10.35 9.94 20.07
C GLY A 162 11.10 10.30 18.79
N GLN A 163 12.41 10.08 18.70
CA GLN A 163 13.14 10.23 17.45
C GLN A 163 12.80 9.11 16.46
N LYS A 164 12.78 9.46 15.18
CA LYS A 164 12.58 8.55 14.06
C LYS A 164 13.76 8.70 13.12
N ILE A 165 14.61 7.68 13.04
CA ILE A 165 15.86 7.71 12.31
C ILE A 165 15.71 6.88 11.03
N ALA A 166 16.09 7.45 9.88
CA ALA A 166 16.26 6.74 8.63
C ALA A 166 17.74 6.47 8.38
N LEU A 167 18.10 5.19 8.17
CA LEU A 167 19.46 4.79 7.81
C LEU A 167 19.54 4.59 6.29
N MET A 168 20.24 5.48 5.60
CA MET A 168 20.33 5.53 4.14
C MET A 168 21.76 5.24 3.67
N GLY A 169 21.91 4.78 2.45
CA GLY A 169 23.20 4.50 1.81
C GLY A 169 23.12 3.34 0.82
N ALA A 170 24.12 3.19 -0.02
CA ALA A 170 24.23 2.12 -1.00
C ALA A 170 24.20 0.72 -0.36
N ASN A 171 23.94 -0.31 -1.16
CA ASN A 171 23.97 -1.68 -0.70
C ASN A 171 25.40 -2.10 -0.33
N GLY A 172 25.54 -2.96 0.66
CA GLY A 172 26.85 -3.44 1.11
C GLY A 172 27.58 -2.54 2.12
N LEU A 173 27.11 -1.32 2.41
CA LEU A 173 27.78 -0.40 3.35
C LEU A 173 27.61 -0.76 4.84
N GLY A 174 27.05 -1.93 5.17
CA GLY A 174 26.94 -2.37 6.56
C GLY A 174 25.72 -1.83 7.33
N LYS A 175 24.69 -1.28 6.67
CA LYS A 175 23.47 -0.77 7.35
C LYS A 175 22.80 -1.83 8.25
N THR A 176 22.62 -3.03 7.73
CA THR A 176 22.05 -4.15 8.49
C THR A 176 23.00 -4.62 9.59
N THR A 177 24.32 -4.61 9.35
CA THR A 177 25.33 -4.94 10.33
C THR A 177 25.30 -3.96 11.50
N LEU A 178 25.16 -2.65 11.23
CA LEU A 178 25.03 -1.63 12.25
C LEU A 178 23.80 -1.90 13.16
N LEU A 179 22.63 -2.17 12.56
CA LEU A 179 21.43 -2.47 13.34
C LEU A 179 21.60 -3.72 14.21
N ARG A 180 22.19 -4.78 13.67
CA ARG A 180 22.47 -6.02 14.41
C ARG A 180 23.49 -5.82 15.53
N SER A 181 24.49 -4.97 15.31
CA SER A 181 25.48 -4.64 16.35
C SER A 181 24.83 -3.81 17.47
N ILE A 182 23.95 -2.87 17.16
CA ILE A 182 23.18 -2.10 18.15
C ILE A 182 22.26 -3.04 18.95
N LEU A 183 21.61 -4.02 18.30
CA LEU A 183 20.74 -4.99 18.96
C LEU A 183 21.53 -6.08 19.73
N GLY A 184 22.86 -6.08 19.66
CA GLY A 184 23.69 -7.08 20.31
C GLY A 184 23.69 -8.47 19.63
N GLU A 185 23.17 -8.58 18.43
CA GLU A 185 23.16 -9.83 17.65
C GLU A 185 24.54 -10.16 17.06
N ILE A 186 25.33 -9.12 16.76
CA ILE A 186 26.68 -9.21 16.23
C ILE A 186 27.60 -8.39 17.14
N PRO A 187 28.71 -8.98 17.66
CA PRO A 187 29.65 -8.21 18.45
C PRO A 187 30.34 -7.14 17.57
N PRO A 188 30.53 -5.92 18.09
CA PRO A 188 31.29 -4.92 17.38
C PRO A 188 32.79 -5.31 17.30
N VAL A 189 33.46 -4.80 16.27
CA VAL A 189 34.93 -4.95 16.15
C VAL A 189 35.66 -4.17 17.25
N SER A 190 35.16 -2.97 17.57
CA SER A 190 35.60 -2.16 18.71
C SER A 190 34.50 -1.16 19.12
N GLY A 191 34.71 -0.51 20.26
CA GLY A 191 33.73 0.42 20.84
C GLY A 191 32.66 -0.30 21.62
N SER A 192 31.62 0.44 22.00
CA SER A 192 30.53 -0.10 22.82
C SER A 192 29.17 0.48 22.42
N VAL A 193 28.13 -0.27 22.77
CA VAL A 193 26.73 0.16 22.67
C VAL A 193 26.15 0.15 24.07
N GLU A 194 25.61 1.26 24.51
CA GLU A 194 24.86 1.39 25.76
C GLU A 194 23.38 1.50 25.44
N MET A 195 22.59 0.55 25.91
CA MET A 195 21.12 0.60 25.80
C MET A 195 20.58 1.44 26.95
N GLY A 196 19.57 2.25 26.67
CA GLY A 196 18.90 3.04 27.72
C GLY A 196 18.06 2.17 28.65
N ASP A 197 17.75 2.73 29.83
CA ASP A 197 16.89 2.09 30.83
C ASP A 197 15.44 1.97 30.31
N TYR A 198 14.82 0.84 30.61
CA TYR A 198 13.41 0.54 30.33
C TYR A 198 12.49 0.94 31.48
#